data_67a8cd6d29f6a62c62165f0fd023fd9d
#
_entry.id   67a8cd6d29f6a62c62165f0fd023fd9d
#
_cell.length_a   1.000
_cell.length_b   1.000
_cell.length_c   1.000
_cell.angle_alpha   90.00
_cell.angle_beta   90.00
_cell.angle_gamma   90.00
#
_symmetry.space_group_name_H-M   'P 1'
#
loop_
_entity.id
_entity.type
_entity.pdbx_description
1 polymer ?
#
loop_
_entity_poly.entity_id
_entity_poly.type
_entity_poly.pdbx_seq_one_letter_code
_entity_poly.pdbx_strand_id
1 'polypeptide(L)'
;MTVAPTQDEYVVRVRREISDLDRSLVELVNRRLELVSQLKRYKDEHGIGFVDLAREEWMIQYLQRLNRGPLSREGLEELYHELLDLMKREVARGA
;
A
#
# COMPACT_ATOMS: atom_id res chain seq x y z
N MET A 1 30.44 14.22 -20.05
CA MET A 1 30.77 13.42 -18.87
C MET A 1 29.52 12.68 -18.44
N THR A 2 29.62 11.38 -18.36
CA THR A 2 28.55 10.60 -17.81
C THR A 2 28.38 10.97 -16.36
N VAL A 3 27.19 11.41 -15.98
CA VAL A 3 26.92 11.67 -14.58
C VAL A 3 26.75 10.32 -13.90
N ALA A 4 27.81 9.86 -13.26
CA ALA A 4 27.71 8.71 -12.39
C ALA A 4 26.67 9.01 -11.30
N PRO A 5 26.05 8.00 -10.71
CA PRO A 5 25.28 8.22 -9.50
C PRO A 5 26.10 9.04 -8.54
N THR A 6 25.49 10.00 -7.89
CA THR A 6 26.21 10.90 -6.99
C THR A 6 27.04 10.10 -5.98
N GLN A 7 28.23 10.60 -5.70
CA GLN A 7 29.12 10.04 -4.69
C GLN A 7 29.05 10.81 -3.37
N ASP A 8 28.18 11.79 -3.27
CA ASP A 8 27.92 12.46 -2.01
C ASP A 8 27.45 11.43 -0.97
N GLU A 9 28.19 11.30 0.11
CA GLU A 9 27.96 10.28 1.13
C GLU A 9 26.57 10.38 1.77
N TYR A 10 26.10 11.59 2.00
CA TYR A 10 24.78 11.81 2.57
C TYR A 10 23.70 11.34 1.62
N VAL A 11 23.80 11.70 0.34
CA VAL A 11 22.82 11.31 -0.68
C VAL A 11 22.81 9.78 -0.84
N VAL A 12 23.98 9.16 -0.90
CA VAL A 12 24.09 7.69 -1.02
C VAL A 12 23.44 6.99 0.18
N ARG A 13 23.70 7.49 1.39
CA ARG A 13 23.15 6.91 2.60
C ARG A 13 21.62 7.03 2.63
N VAL A 14 21.08 8.22 2.35
CA VAL A 14 19.64 8.43 2.37
C VAL A 14 18.95 7.62 1.29
N ARG A 15 19.53 7.53 0.10
CA ARG A 15 18.99 6.68 -0.98
C ARG A 15 18.95 5.20 -0.58
N ARG A 16 19.95 4.74 0.16
CA ARG A 16 19.96 3.36 0.67
C ARG A 16 18.82 3.14 1.66
N GLU A 17 18.62 4.09 2.57
CA GLU A 17 17.52 4.01 3.51
C GLU A 17 16.16 3.99 2.79
N ILE A 18 16.00 4.81 1.76
CA ILE A 18 14.79 4.82 0.93
C ILE A 18 14.60 3.47 0.24
N SER A 19 15.67 2.91 -0.33
CA SER A 19 15.59 1.60 -1.00
C SER A 19 15.20 0.48 -0.05
N ASP A 20 15.69 0.53 1.17
CA ASP A 20 15.31 -0.45 2.20
C ASP A 20 13.82 -0.34 2.55
N LEU A 21 13.33 0.89 2.64
CA LEU A 21 11.89 1.14 2.87
C LEU A 21 11.05 0.66 1.69
N ASP A 22 11.53 0.88 0.45
CA ASP A 22 10.82 0.42 -0.74
C ASP A 22 10.67 -1.09 -0.75
N ARG A 23 11.73 -1.81 -0.35
CA ARG A 23 11.67 -3.26 -0.21
C ARG A 23 10.59 -3.67 0.78
N SER A 24 10.60 -3.05 1.96
CA SER A 24 9.60 -3.32 3.00
C SER A 24 8.19 -3.00 2.52
N LEU A 25 8.04 -1.91 1.78
CA LEU A 25 6.75 -1.50 1.24
C LEU A 25 6.20 -2.55 0.28
N VAL A 26 7.02 -3.06 -0.65
CA VAL A 26 6.61 -4.10 -1.59
C VAL A 26 6.23 -5.39 -0.85
N GLU A 27 7.00 -5.78 0.15
CA GLU A 27 6.70 -6.95 0.97
C GLU A 27 5.36 -6.79 1.69
N LEU A 28 5.08 -5.61 2.24
CA LEU A 28 3.82 -5.32 2.93
C LEU A 28 2.64 -5.30 1.95
N VAL A 29 2.81 -4.73 0.78
CA VAL A 29 1.78 -4.73 -0.26
C VAL A 29 1.45 -6.18 -0.65
N ASN A 30 2.47 -7.01 -0.87
CA ASN A 30 2.26 -8.42 -1.21
C ASN A 30 1.55 -9.17 -0.09
N ARG A 31 1.94 -8.94 1.16
CA ARG A 31 1.29 -9.58 2.30
C ARG A 31 -0.17 -9.18 2.41
N ARG A 32 -0.44 -7.90 2.22
CA ARG A 32 -1.82 -7.40 2.22
C ARG A 32 -2.64 -8.04 1.10
N LEU A 33 -2.07 -8.14 -0.09
CA LEU A 33 -2.73 -8.76 -1.24
C LEU A 33 -3.06 -10.24 -0.98
N GLU A 34 -2.13 -10.99 -0.36
CA GLU A 34 -2.39 -12.38 0.03
C GLU A 34 -3.60 -12.49 0.96
N LEU A 35 -3.68 -11.61 1.95
CA LEU A 35 -4.80 -11.62 2.90
C LEU A 35 -6.11 -11.20 2.24
N VAL A 36 -6.06 -10.21 1.37
CA VAL A 36 -7.25 -9.79 0.61
C VAL A 36 -7.74 -10.93 -0.29
N SER A 37 -6.82 -11.64 -0.94
CA SER A 37 -7.16 -12.78 -1.78
C SER A 37 -7.80 -13.92 -0.97
N GLN A 38 -7.27 -14.20 0.23
CA GLN A 38 -7.87 -15.17 1.13
C GLN A 38 -9.30 -14.76 1.53
N LEU A 39 -9.47 -13.50 1.87
CA LEU A 39 -10.76 -12.96 2.25
C LEU A 39 -11.77 -13.05 1.09
N LYS A 40 -11.32 -12.75 -0.13
CA LYS A 40 -12.15 -12.86 -1.34
C LYS A 40 -12.66 -14.28 -1.52
N ARG A 41 -11.78 -15.27 -1.41
CA ARG A 41 -12.17 -16.68 -1.53
C ARG A 41 -13.20 -17.08 -0.48
N TYR A 42 -12.97 -16.69 0.76
CA TYR A 42 -13.91 -16.98 1.84
C TYR A 42 -15.27 -16.35 1.58
N LYS A 43 -15.29 -15.07 1.20
CA LYS A 43 -16.53 -14.36 0.90
C LYS A 43 -17.30 -14.99 -0.27
N ASP A 44 -16.58 -15.39 -1.31
CA ASP A 44 -17.20 -16.07 -2.46
C ASP A 44 -17.84 -17.39 -2.06
N GLU A 45 -17.18 -18.16 -1.20
CA GLU A 45 -17.70 -19.45 -0.72
C GLU A 45 -18.93 -19.28 0.19
N HIS A 46 -19.08 -18.13 0.84
CA HIS A 46 -20.16 -17.89 1.80
C HIS A 46 -21.20 -16.89 1.29
N GLY A 47 -21.16 -16.56 0.01
CA GLY A 47 -22.13 -15.65 -0.58
C GLY A 47 -22.07 -14.23 -0.05
N ILE A 48 -20.90 -13.80 0.41
CA ILE A 48 -20.67 -12.45 0.93
C ILE A 48 -20.07 -11.58 -0.16
N GLY A 49 -20.60 -10.37 -0.36
CA GLY A 49 -20.05 -9.43 -1.34
C GLY A 49 -18.63 -9.03 -1.00
N PHE A 50 -17.77 -8.95 -2.01
CA PHE A 50 -16.35 -8.63 -1.80
C PHE A 50 -16.14 -7.16 -1.42
N VAL A 51 -16.78 -6.25 -2.14
CA VAL A 51 -16.62 -4.81 -1.90
C VAL A 51 -17.45 -4.36 -0.72
N ASP A 52 -16.80 -3.72 0.24
CA ASP A 52 -17.42 -3.17 1.44
C ASP A 52 -16.98 -1.71 1.59
N LEU A 53 -17.77 -0.81 1.04
CA LEU A 53 -17.43 0.62 1.02
C LEU A 53 -17.40 1.24 2.42
N ALA A 54 -18.26 0.77 3.32
CA ALA A 54 -18.26 1.25 4.70
C ALA A 54 -16.95 0.86 5.40
N ARG A 55 -16.45 -0.34 5.15
CA ARG A 55 -15.16 -0.81 5.70
C ARG A 55 -14.00 -0.01 5.13
N GLU A 56 -14.02 0.29 3.83
CA GLU A 56 -12.98 1.08 3.18
C GLU A 56 -12.90 2.48 3.79
N GLU A 57 -14.04 3.13 3.99
CA GLU A 57 -14.08 4.45 4.61
C GLU A 57 -13.62 4.41 6.06
N TRP A 58 -14.08 3.41 6.81
CA TRP A 58 -13.62 3.21 8.19
C TRP A 58 -12.10 3.07 8.26
N MET A 59 -11.52 2.31 7.35
CA MET A 59 -10.08 2.06 7.30
C MET A 59 -9.31 3.37 7.10
N ILE A 60 -9.75 4.20 6.15
CA ILE A 60 -9.11 5.47 5.87
C ILE A 60 -9.18 6.39 7.09
N GLN A 61 -10.34 6.49 7.72
CA GLN A 61 -10.52 7.30 8.93
C GLN A 61 -9.66 6.80 10.08
N TYR A 62 -9.58 5.48 10.26
CA TYR A 62 -8.76 4.87 11.28
C TYR A 62 -7.28 5.22 11.08
N LEU A 63 -6.80 5.09 9.85
CA LEU A 63 -5.40 5.40 9.54
C LEU A 63 -5.09 6.90 9.65
N GLN A 64 -6.04 7.77 9.33
CA GLN A 64 -5.89 9.21 9.55
C GLN A 64 -5.65 9.53 11.03
N ARG A 65 -6.33 8.84 11.93
CA ARG A 65 -6.11 9.03 13.37
C ARG A 65 -4.74 8.56 13.84
N LEU A 66 -4.18 7.52 13.17
CA LEU A 66 -2.87 6.98 13.51
C LEU A 66 -1.72 7.72 12.86
N ASN A 67 -1.97 8.42 11.76
CA ASN A 67 -0.93 9.09 11.00
C ASN A 67 -0.36 10.28 11.77
N ARG A 68 0.96 10.24 12.01
CA ARG A 68 1.69 11.31 12.71
C ARG A 68 2.46 12.21 11.73
N GLY A 69 2.22 12.07 10.43
CA GLY A 69 2.96 12.79 9.41
C GLY A 69 4.36 12.26 9.22
N PRO A 70 5.16 12.79 8.27
CA PRO A 70 4.88 13.98 7.46
C PRO A 70 3.87 13.81 6.32
N LEU A 71 3.35 12.61 6.07
CA LEU A 71 2.33 12.41 5.04
C LEU A 71 1.08 13.23 5.41
N SER A 72 0.61 14.05 4.47
CA SER A 72 -0.58 14.86 4.69
C SER A 72 -1.84 14.01 4.77
N ARG A 73 -2.90 14.59 5.32
CA ARG A 73 -4.21 13.95 5.38
C ARG A 73 -4.72 13.60 3.98
N GLU A 74 -4.58 14.55 3.06
CA GLU A 74 -4.97 14.38 1.65
C GLU A 74 -4.13 13.30 0.97
N GLY A 75 -2.83 13.30 1.22
CA GLY A 75 -1.92 12.29 0.66
C GLY A 75 -2.23 10.88 1.14
N LEU A 76 -2.58 10.71 2.40
CA LEU A 76 -2.98 9.40 2.92
C LEU A 76 -4.27 8.93 2.26
N GLU A 77 -5.24 9.81 2.10
CA GLU A 77 -6.50 9.49 1.43
C GLU A 77 -6.26 9.04 -0.01
N GLU A 78 -5.44 9.79 -0.76
CA GLU A 78 -5.06 9.41 -2.12
C GLU A 78 -4.37 8.06 -2.18
N LEU A 79 -3.40 7.86 -1.29
CA LEU A 79 -2.64 6.59 -1.23
C LEU A 79 -3.58 5.42 -1.01
N TYR A 80 -4.48 5.51 -0.06
CA TYR A 80 -5.34 4.38 0.28
C TYR A 80 -6.45 4.15 -0.73
N HIS A 81 -6.98 5.18 -1.36
CA HIS A 81 -7.90 4.99 -2.48
C HIS A 81 -7.22 4.21 -3.61
N GLU A 82 -6.00 4.59 -3.98
CA GLU A 82 -5.23 3.88 -5.00
C GLU A 82 -4.88 2.46 -4.59
N LEU A 83 -4.49 2.26 -3.33
CA LEU A 83 -4.16 0.93 -2.83
C LEU A 83 -5.38 0.01 -2.84
N LEU A 84 -6.53 0.49 -2.39
CA LEU A 84 -7.76 -0.30 -2.39
C LEU A 84 -8.18 -0.66 -3.81
N ASP A 85 -8.10 0.26 -4.74
CA ASP A 85 -8.39 0.00 -6.15
C ASP A 85 -7.38 -0.98 -6.76
N LEU A 86 -6.10 -0.83 -6.44
CA LEU A 86 -5.06 -1.76 -6.88
C LEU A 86 -5.35 -3.18 -6.39
N MET A 87 -5.73 -3.34 -5.12
CA MET A 87 -6.06 -4.65 -4.56
C MET A 87 -7.19 -5.32 -5.32
N LYS A 88 -8.24 -4.57 -5.63
CA LYS A 88 -9.37 -5.09 -6.42
C LYS A 88 -8.92 -5.54 -7.81
N ARG A 89 -8.08 -4.74 -8.46
CA ARG A 89 -7.55 -5.10 -9.79
C ARG A 89 -6.66 -6.34 -9.74
N GLU A 90 -5.80 -6.43 -8.72
CA GLU A 90 -4.89 -7.56 -8.60
C GLU A 90 -5.63 -8.86 -8.27
N VAL A 91 -6.64 -8.80 -7.42
CA VAL A 91 -7.50 -9.96 -7.14
C VAL A 91 -8.21 -10.40 -8.42
N ALA A 92 -8.69 -9.46 -9.23
CA ALA A 92 -9.31 -9.77 -10.53
C ALA A 92 -8.31 -10.40 -11.52
N ARG A 93 -7.01 -10.11 -11.39
CA ARG A 93 -5.95 -10.74 -12.19
C ARG A 93 -5.61 -12.14 -11.71
N GLY A 94 -6.19 -12.61 -10.62
CA GLY A 94 -5.97 -13.94 -10.08
C GLY A 94 -4.98 -14.05 -8.92
N ALA A 95 -4.69 -12.93 -8.31
CA ALA A 95 -3.83 -12.95 -7.12
C ALA A 95 -4.50 -13.66 -5.94
#